data_e9747f3cdfb86d769c4f348fe1531681
#
_entry.id   e9747f3cdfb86d769c4f348fe1531681
#
_cell.length_a   1.000
_cell.length_b   1.000
_cell.length_c   1.000
_cell.angle_alpha   90.00
_cell.angle_beta   90.00
_cell.angle_gamma   90.00
#
_symmetry.space_group_name_H-M   'P 1'
#
loop_
_entity.id
_entity.type
_entity.pdbx_description
1 polymer ?
#
loop_
_entity_poly.entity_id
_entity_poly.type
_entity_poly.pdbx_seq_one_letter_code
_entity_poly.pdbx_strand_id
1 'polypeptide(L)'
;KVGLASGRPTYGVVPLARQLHLERYGSYILSFNGARITDCRTGQVIYNKTLPQDVIPDIYRIASNYPVDLLAYEDGQLLSGFTPTKYSELESRINHLPIVQIDNFCEKVSTFPNNKFLLTGEPDSIAAAKEEMSAHFHGYIDVYCSDPFFLEIVPKNVDKAASLLKLLTSIGLTADEMICCGDGYNDLTMIETAGLGVAMENAQPLVREKADFITKSNDDDGVLYVIDQFMRD
;
A
#
# COMPACT_ATOMS: atom_id res chain seq x y z
N LYS A 1 -19.69 7.57 3.52
CA LYS A 1 -18.42 7.21 4.19
C LYS A 1 -17.26 7.50 3.24
N VAL A 2 -16.10 7.85 3.78
CA VAL A 2 -14.88 8.08 3.01
C VAL A 2 -13.85 6.99 3.33
N GLY A 3 -13.15 6.48 2.32
CA GLY A 3 -12.02 5.55 2.48
C GLY A 3 -10.75 6.14 1.86
N LEU A 4 -9.62 6.03 2.56
CA LEU A 4 -8.31 6.32 2.00
C LEU A 4 -7.62 4.99 1.64
N ALA A 5 -7.39 4.75 0.35
CA ALA A 5 -6.75 3.54 -0.16
C ALA A 5 -5.35 3.86 -0.69
N SER A 6 -4.31 3.30 -0.07
CA SER A 6 -2.92 3.62 -0.38
C SER A 6 -1.98 2.40 -0.32
N GLY A 7 -0.91 2.43 -1.10
CA GLY A 7 0.23 1.50 -0.95
C GLY A 7 1.11 1.80 0.27
N ARG A 8 0.94 2.99 0.88
CA ARG A 8 1.69 3.40 2.08
C ARG A 8 1.35 2.53 3.30
N PRO A 9 2.25 2.46 4.29
CA PRO A 9 1.94 1.88 5.59
C PRO A 9 0.85 2.68 6.31
N THR A 10 0.13 2.07 7.25
CA THR A 10 -0.98 2.71 7.96
C THR A 10 -0.57 4.06 8.58
N TYR A 11 0.58 4.11 9.23
CA TYR A 11 1.08 5.33 9.87
C TYR A 11 1.44 6.44 8.87
N GLY A 12 1.75 6.11 7.61
CA GLY A 12 1.95 7.08 6.54
C GLY A 12 0.65 7.70 6.01
N VAL A 13 -0.51 7.07 6.28
CA VAL A 13 -1.85 7.56 5.87
C VAL A 13 -2.59 8.26 7.00
N VAL A 14 -2.36 7.85 8.25
CA VAL A 14 -3.02 8.39 9.45
C VAL A 14 -2.98 9.93 9.56
N PRO A 15 -1.86 10.63 9.26
CA PRO A 15 -1.84 12.10 9.33
C PRO A 15 -2.92 12.75 8.45
N LEU A 16 -3.08 12.29 7.21
CA LEU A 16 -4.12 12.78 6.29
C LEU A 16 -5.53 12.45 6.81
N ALA A 17 -5.74 11.23 7.28
CA ALA A 17 -7.03 10.83 7.84
C ALA A 17 -7.45 11.71 9.03
N ARG A 18 -6.50 12.08 9.90
CA ARG A 18 -6.71 13.01 11.01
C ARG A 18 -7.00 14.43 10.54
N GLN A 19 -6.26 14.92 9.53
CA GLN A 19 -6.49 16.25 8.95
C GLN A 19 -7.89 16.37 8.35
N LEU A 20 -8.40 15.29 7.75
CA LEU A 20 -9.74 15.18 7.18
C LEU A 20 -10.82 14.82 8.22
N HIS A 21 -10.46 14.67 9.49
CA HIS A 21 -11.37 14.25 10.58
C HIS A 21 -12.18 12.99 10.28
N LEU A 22 -11.56 12.01 9.61
CA LEU A 22 -12.25 10.80 9.16
C LEU A 22 -12.82 9.94 10.30
N GLU A 23 -12.30 10.08 11.52
CA GLU A 23 -12.82 9.44 12.72
C GLU A 23 -14.29 9.82 13.02
N ARG A 24 -14.71 11.00 12.57
CA ARG A 24 -16.10 11.51 12.81
C ARG A 24 -17.12 10.88 11.88
N TYR A 25 -16.70 10.39 10.73
CA TYR A 25 -17.59 9.95 9.65
C TYR A 25 -17.71 8.42 9.52
N GLY A 26 -17.11 7.65 10.42
CA GLY A 26 -17.08 6.18 10.33
C GLY A 26 -16.37 5.71 9.06
N SER A 27 -15.21 6.28 8.83
CA SER A 27 -14.39 6.09 7.63
C SER A 27 -13.27 5.08 7.87
N TYR A 28 -12.55 4.71 6.82
CA TYR A 28 -11.57 3.63 6.84
C TYR A 28 -10.27 4.02 6.15
N ILE A 29 -9.17 3.43 6.61
CA ILE A 29 -7.87 3.45 5.93
C ILE A 29 -7.60 2.04 5.40
N LEU A 30 -7.37 1.94 4.09
CA LEU A 30 -6.80 0.77 3.44
C LEU A 30 -5.34 1.06 3.16
N SER A 31 -4.44 0.42 3.89
CA SER A 31 -3.00 0.57 3.76
C SER A 31 -2.36 -0.67 3.12
N PHE A 32 -1.08 -0.55 2.71
CA PHE A 32 -0.34 -1.65 2.06
C PHE A 32 -1.10 -2.25 0.87
N ASN A 33 -1.64 -1.38 -0.03
CA ASN A 33 -2.47 -1.79 -1.19
C ASN A 33 -3.69 -2.64 -0.81
N GLY A 34 -4.26 -2.44 0.38
CA GLY A 34 -5.41 -3.18 0.88
C GLY A 34 -5.05 -4.38 1.77
N ALA A 35 -3.78 -4.67 2.01
CA ALA A 35 -3.42 -5.75 2.94
C ALA A 35 -3.94 -5.50 4.37
N ARG A 36 -4.17 -4.24 4.74
CA ARG A 36 -4.70 -3.88 6.06
C ARG A 36 -5.81 -2.83 5.95
N ILE A 37 -6.92 -3.07 6.67
CA ILE A 37 -8.03 -2.11 6.80
C ILE A 37 -8.17 -1.74 8.26
N THR A 38 -8.16 -0.43 8.53
CA THR A 38 -8.30 0.13 9.87
C THR A 38 -9.52 1.04 9.92
N ASP A 39 -10.37 0.86 10.91
CA ASP A 39 -11.47 1.76 11.24
C ASP A 39 -10.92 3.05 11.86
N CYS A 40 -11.20 4.21 11.24
CA CYS A 40 -10.67 5.50 11.70
C CYS A 40 -11.22 5.93 13.05
N ARG A 41 -12.43 5.50 13.42
CA ARG A 41 -13.10 5.89 14.68
C ARG A 41 -12.49 5.17 15.86
N THR A 42 -12.30 3.86 15.74
CA THR A 42 -11.88 2.99 16.85
C THR A 42 -10.38 2.71 16.84
N GLY A 43 -9.71 2.91 15.72
CA GLY A 43 -8.33 2.48 15.49
C GLY A 43 -8.19 0.95 15.33
N GLN A 44 -9.30 0.21 15.35
CA GLN A 44 -9.26 -1.25 15.21
C GLN A 44 -8.91 -1.69 13.80
N VAL A 45 -8.09 -2.71 13.71
CA VAL A 45 -7.79 -3.41 12.46
C VAL A 45 -8.91 -4.41 12.21
N ILE A 46 -9.71 -4.18 11.16
CA ILE A 46 -10.85 -5.03 10.79
C ILE A 46 -10.51 -6.06 9.73
N TYR A 47 -9.42 -5.86 9.02
CA TYR A 47 -8.84 -6.82 8.08
C TYR A 47 -7.33 -6.71 8.09
N ASN A 48 -6.64 -7.85 8.10
CA ASN A 48 -5.17 -7.89 8.09
C ASN A 48 -4.68 -9.13 7.33
N LYS A 49 -4.07 -8.92 6.19
CA LYS A 49 -3.43 -9.95 5.39
C LYS A 49 -1.92 -9.79 5.49
N THR A 50 -1.25 -10.81 5.98
CA THR A 50 0.17 -10.75 6.32
C THR A 50 0.98 -11.79 5.55
N LEU A 51 2.27 -11.52 5.41
CA LEU A 51 3.22 -12.50 4.95
C LEU A 51 3.26 -13.70 5.92
N PRO A 52 3.39 -14.93 5.41
CA PRO A 52 3.68 -16.08 6.24
C PRO A 52 5.01 -15.89 7.00
N GLN A 53 5.07 -16.33 8.24
CA GLN A 53 6.27 -16.14 9.07
C GLN A 53 7.48 -16.96 8.58
N ASP A 54 7.23 -18.09 7.94
CA ASP A 54 8.25 -18.99 7.41
C ASP A 54 9.04 -18.42 6.22
N VAL A 55 8.53 -17.37 5.54
CA VAL A 55 9.27 -16.71 4.44
C VAL A 55 10.34 -15.73 4.93
N ILE A 56 10.28 -15.26 6.18
CA ILE A 56 11.15 -14.21 6.71
C ILE A 56 12.65 -14.57 6.61
N PRO A 57 13.08 -15.75 7.05
CA PRO A 57 14.51 -16.12 6.98
C PRO A 57 15.04 -16.15 5.54
N ASP A 58 14.23 -16.63 4.59
CA ASP A 58 14.65 -16.70 3.19
C ASP A 58 14.67 -15.34 2.51
N ILE A 59 13.71 -14.46 2.82
CA ILE A 59 13.74 -13.06 2.36
C ILE A 59 15.04 -12.38 2.84
N TYR A 60 15.37 -12.50 4.12
CA TYR A 60 16.57 -11.90 4.68
C TYR A 60 17.84 -12.48 4.07
N ARG A 61 17.92 -13.81 3.94
CA ARG A 61 19.05 -14.52 3.32
C ARG A 61 19.27 -14.10 1.87
N ILE A 62 18.22 -14.04 1.07
CA ILE A 62 18.32 -13.61 -0.35
C ILE A 62 18.75 -12.14 -0.39
N ALA A 63 18.11 -11.26 0.38
CA ALA A 63 18.47 -9.85 0.43
C ALA A 63 19.94 -9.62 0.79
N SER A 64 20.50 -10.42 1.70
CA SER A 64 21.91 -10.31 2.14
C SER A 64 22.94 -10.58 1.03
N ASN A 65 22.54 -11.17 -0.10
CA ASN A 65 23.42 -11.40 -1.26
C ASN A 65 23.65 -10.13 -2.10
N TYR A 66 22.90 -9.06 -1.83
CA TYR A 66 22.88 -7.84 -2.65
C TYR A 66 23.19 -6.60 -1.80
N PRO A 67 23.76 -5.53 -2.38
CA PRO A 67 23.97 -4.26 -1.70
C PRO A 67 22.65 -3.46 -1.61
N VAL A 68 21.73 -3.95 -0.80
CA VAL A 68 20.38 -3.40 -0.57
C VAL A 68 20.11 -3.26 0.93
N ASP A 69 19.08 -2.48 1.31
CA ASP A 69 18.51 -2.52 2.65
C ASP A 69 17.15 -3.21 2.61
N LEU A 70 16.79 -3.91 3.68
CA LEU A 70 15.51 -4.58 3.88
C LEU A 70 14.73 -3.87 4.98
N LEU A 71 13.59 -3.29 4.61
CA LEU A 71 12.73 -2.55 5.52
C LEU A 71 11.50 -3.34 5.90
N ALA A 72 11.15 -3.27 7.19
CA ALA A 72 9.86 -3.67 7.75
C ALA A 72 9.18 -2.46 8.39
N TYR A 73 7.89 -2.58 8.70
CA TYR A 73 7.05 -1.48 9.20
C TYR A 73 6.45 -1.86 10.54
N GLU A 74 6.83 -1.17 11.61
CA GLU A 74 6.29 -1.40 12.96
C GLU A 74 5.96 -0.06 13.63
N ASP A 75 4.78 0.07 14.16
CA ASP A 75 4.34 1.12 15.11
C ASP A 75 4.91 2.53 14.86
N GLY A 76 4.84 2.98 13.60
CA GLY A 76 5.27 4.33 13.24
C GLY A 76 6.77 4.49 12.98
N GLN A 77 7.48 3.40 12.73
CA GLN A 77 8.90 3.40 12.35
C GLN A 77 9.20 2.39 11.24
N LEU A 78 10.30 2.61 10.55
CA LEU A 78 10.90 1.67 9.60
C LEU A 78 12.02 0.90 10.31
N LEU A 79 11.91 -0.42 10.34
CA LEU A 79 12.98 -1.29 10.82
C LEU A 79 13.89 -1.65 9.65
N SER A 80 15.17 -1.31 9.74
CA SER A 80 16.19 -1.59 8.73
C SER A 80 16.99 -2.82 9.14
N GLY A 81 17.07 -3.80 8.24
CA GLY A 81 17.80 -5.06 8.47
C GLY A 81 19.27 -5.01 8.07
N PHE A 82 19.67 -4.02 7.29
CA PHE A 82 21.05 -3.81 6.84
C PHE A 82 21.46 -2.36 7.04
N THR A 83 22.41 -1.86 6.24
CA THR A 83 22.75 -0.44 6.26
C THR A 83 21.73 0.35 5.45
N PRO A 84 21.08 1.37 6.01
CA PRO A 84 20.14 2.21 5.29
C PRO A 84 20.76 2.82 4.02
N THR A 85 20.04 2.72 2.91
CA THR A 85 20.42 3.33 1.64
C THR A 85 19.80 4.72 1.50
N LYS A 86 20.24 5.52 0.50
CA LYS A 86 19.56 6.78 0.14
C LYS A 86 18.08 6.58 -0.20
N TYR A 87 17.70 5.37 -0.62
CA TYR A 87 16.31 5.00 -0.92
C TYR A 87 15.53 4.59 0.33
N SER A 88 16.19 4.00 1.35
CA SER A 88 15.60 3.82 2.68
C SER A 88 15.24 5.19 3.29
N GLU A 89 16.14 6.16 3.14
CA GLU A 89 15.88 7.54 3.57
C GLU A 89 14.75 8.21 2.77
N LEU A 90 14.62 7.90 1.46
CA LEU A 90 13.50 8.36 0.65
C LEU A 90 12.18 7.81 1.17
N GLU A 91 12.09 6.50 1.44
CA GLU A 91 10.90 5.85 2.01
C GLU A 91 10.54 6.47 3.37
N SER A 92 11.55 6.73 4.21
CA SER A 92 11.38 7.43 5.50
C SER A 92 10.75 8.81 5.32
N ARG A 93 11.25 9.62 4.38
CA ARG A 93 10.70 10.96 4.09
C ARG A 93 9.28 10.91 3.54
N ILE A 94 9.01 10.01 2.60
CA ILE A 94 7.68 9.85 1.98
C ILE A 94 6.61 9.53 3.02
N ASN A 95 6.94 8.69 4.00
CA ASN A 95 5.99 8.23 5.01
C ASN A 95 6.09 8.99 6.34
N HIS A 96 7.08 9.87 6.50
CA HIS A 96 7.40 10.55 7.77
C HIS A 96 7.66 9.57 8.94
N LEU A 97 8.36 8.47 8.64
CA LEU A 97 8.69 7.42 9.61
C LEU A 97 10.21 7.39 9.86
N PRO A 98 10.68 7.41 11.11
CA PRO A 98 12.10 7.27 11.43
C PRO A 98 12.59 5.87 11.08
N ILE A 99 13.87 5.76 10.68
CA ILE A 99 14.55 4.49 10.45
C ILE A 99 15.24 4.06 11.75
N VAL A 100 15.05 2.80 12.12
CA VAL A 100 15.74 2.13 13.24
C VAL A 100 16.44 0.88 12.71
N GLN A 101 17.75 0.86 12.75
CA GLN A 101 18.54 -0.31 12.36
C GLN A 101 18.46 -1.39 13.45
N ILE A 102 18.26 -2.64 13.05
CA ILE A 102 18.03 -3.78 13.96
C ILE A 102 19.06 -4.88 13.69
N ASP A 103 19.87 -5.21 14.69
CA ASP A 103 20.90 -6.26 14.58
C ASP A 103 20.30 -7.67 14.40
N ASN A 104 19.24 -8.00 15.14
CA ASN A 104 18.52 -9.28 15.07
C ASN A 104 17.21 -9.13 14.28
N PHE A 105 17.31 -8.67 13.03
CA PHE A 105 16.14 -8.30 12.21
C PHE A 105 15.10 -9.42 12.12
N CYS A 106 15.49 -10.64 11.72
CA CYS A 106 14.54 -11.76 11.58
C CYS A 106 13.81 -12.08 12.88
N GLU A 107 14.52 -12.10 14.03
CA GLU A 107 13.91 -12.32 15.33
C GLU A 107 12.89 -11.23 15.65
N LYS A 108 13.29 -9.96 15.47
CA LYS A 108 12.44 -8.80 15.74
C LYS A 108 11.19 -8.79 14.88
N VAL A 109 11.30 -8.94 13.57
CA VAL A 109 10.13 -8.88 12.66
C VAL A 109 9.22 -10.11 12.77
N SER A 110 9.69 -11.21 13.34
CA SER A 110 8.87 -12.40 13.63
C SER A 110 7.94 -12.20 14.84
N THR A 111 8.11 -11.15 15.62
CA THR A 111 7.28 -10.89 16.82
C THR A 111 5.94 -10.23 16.51
N PHE A 112 5.74 -9.78 15.28
CA PHE A 112 4.51 -9.09 14.86
C PHE A 112 4.12 -9.45 13.41
N PRO A 113 2.85 -9.22 13.02
CA PRO A 113 2.37 -9.51 11.67
C PRO A 113 2.91 -8.49 10.65
N ASN A 114 3.54 -8.97 9.56
CA ASN A 114 4.12 -8.13 8.51
C ASN A 114 3.19 -8.10 7.28
N ASN A 115 2.73 -6.91 6.89
CA ASN A 115 1.94 -6.73 5.68
C ASN A 115 2.81 -6.57 4.44
N LYS A 116 4.05 -6.13 4.60
CA LYS A 116 5.00 -5.84 3.53
C LYS A 116 6.43 -5.81 4.07
N PHE A 117 7.37 -6.33 3.27
CA PHE A 117 8.77 -5.92 3.32
C PHE A 117 9.10 -5.09 2.06
N LEU A 118 10.09 -4.22 2.17
CA LEU A 118 10.58 -3.41 1.05
C LEU A 118 12.10 -3.54 0.96
N LEU A 119 12.63 -4.02 -0.18
CA LEU A 119 14.05 -3.84 -0.47
C LEU A 119 14.27 -2.50 -1.13
N THR A 120 15.33 -1.84 -0.71
CA THR A 120 15.77 -0.55 -1.25
C THR A 120 17.22 -0.60 -1.68
N GLY A 121 17.53 -0.13 -2.89
CA GLY A 121 18.90 -0.18 -3.41
C GLY A 121 19.01 0.40 -4.81
N GLU A 122 20.21 0.33 -5.38
CA GLU A 122 20.41 0.74 -6.78
C GLU A 122 19.59 -0.17 -7.72
N PRO A 123 19.07 0.36 -8.85
CA PRO A 123 18.18 -0.36 -9.75
C PRO A 123 18.67 -1.73 -10.21
N ASP A 124 19.97 -1.86 -10.54
CA ASP A 124 20.55 -3.13 -10.97
C ASP A 124 20.54 -4.19 -9.86
N SER A 125 20.82 -3.77 -8.61
CA SER A 125 20.78 -4.65 -7.43
C SER A 125 19.34 -5.09 -7.12
N ILE A 126 18.39 -4.18 -7.26
CA ILE A 126 16.95 -4.47 -7.08
C ILE A 126 16.45 -5.42 -8.16
N ALA A 127 16.85 -5.24 -9.42
CA ALA A 127 16.47 -6.13 -10.52
C ALA A 127 17.02 -7.56 -10.30
N ALA A 128 18.27 -7.70 -9.88
CA ALA A 128 18.88 -8.99 -9.58
C ALA A 128 18.23 -9.68 -8.37
N ALA A 129 17.98 -8.95 -7.28
CA ALA A 129 17.29 -9.48 -6.11
C ALA A 129 15.85 -9.91 -6.44
N LYS A 130 15.14 -9.15 -7.30
CA LYS A 130 13.79 -9.49 -7.77
C LYS A 130 13.78 -10.84 -8.51
N GLU A 131 14.73 -11.07 -9.40
CA GLU A 131 14.80 -12.32 -10.15
C GLU A 131 14.94 -13.52 -9.22
N GLU A 132 15.88 -13.49 -8.27
CA GLU A 132 16.11 -14.57 -7.30
C GLU A 132 14.88 -14.75 -6.38
N MET A 133 14.32 -13.68 -5.82
CA MET A 133 13.15 -13.75 -4.94
C MET A 133 11.91 -14.27 -5.66
N SER A 134 11.65 -13.79 -6.89
CA SER A 134 10.49 -14.23 -7.67
C SER A 134 10.58 -15.71 -8.03
N ALA A 135 11.77 -16.22 -8.34
CA ALA A 135 11.99 -17.63 -8.60
C ALA A 135 11.81 -18.48 -7.34
N HIS A 136 12.40 -18.04 -6.20
CA HIS A 136 12.33 -18.77 -4.94
C HIS A 136 10.90 -18.85 -4.38
N PHE A 137 10.16 -17.75 -4.39
CA PHE A 137 8.83 -17.65 -3.81
C PHE A 137 7.69 -17.82 -4.83
N HIS A 138 7.98 -18.36 -6.02
CA HIS A 138 6.99 -18.49 -7.09
C HIS A 138 5.65 -19.06 -6.61
N GLY A 139 4.58 -18.28 -6.79
CA GLY A 139 3.22 -18.68 -6.43
C GLY A 139 2.88 -18.61 -4.93
N TYR A 140 3.83 -18.34 -4.04
CA TYR A 140 3.60 -18.33 -2.59
C TYR A 140 3.36 -16.92 -2.04
N ILE A 141 4.18 -15.95 -2.43
CA ILE A 141 4.03 -14.52 -2.15
C ILE A 141 4.17 -13.72 -3.44
N ASP A 142 3.81 -12.46 -3.43
CA ASP A 142 3.99 -11.57 -4.58
C ASP A 142 5.22 -10.68 -4.39
N VAL A 143 6.04 -10.57 -5.46
CA VAL A 143 7.29 -9.80 -5.50
C VAL A 143 7.28 -8.95 -6.77
N TYR A 144 7.27 -7.62 -6.63
CA TYR A 144 7.26 -6.70 -7.78
C TYR A 144 7.94 -5.37 -7.44
N CYS A 145 8.44 -4.67 -8.46
CA CYS A 145 8.95 -3.32 -8.28
C CYS A 145 7.82 -2.29 -8.37
N SER A 146 7.70 -1.43 -7.36
CA SER A 146 6.88 -0.20 -7.43
C SER A 146 7.65 0.95 -8.07
N ASP A 147 8.97 0.96 -7.89
CA ASP A 147 9.94 1.85 -8.52
C ASP A 147 11.20 1.06 -8.88
N PRO A 148 12.07 1.55 -9.76
CA PRO A 148 13.31 0.84 -10.11
C PRO A 148 14.21 0.51 -8.91
N PHE A 149 14.11 1.27 -7.84
CA PHE A 149 14.89 1.17 -6.60
C PHE A 149 14.10 0.62 -5.41
N PHE A 150 12.84 0.22 -5.60
CA PHE A 150 11.94 -0.36 -4.60
C PHE A 150 11.40 -1.70 -5.04
N LEU A 151 11.70 -2.77 -4.28
CA LEU A 151 11.13 -4.10 -4.46
C LEU A 151 10.16 -4.39 -3.32
N GLU A 152 8.88 -4.46 -3.66
CA GLU A 152 7.80 -4.80 -2.76
C GLU A 152 7.71 -6.32 -2.59
N ILE A 153 7.66 -6.80 -1.36
CA ILE A 153 7.44 -8.21 -1.01
C ILE A 153 6.18 -8.23 -0.15
N VAL A 154 5.11 -8.82 -0.68
CA VAL A 154 3.76 -8.74 -0.10
C VAL A 154 3.07 -10.10 -0.09
N PRO A 155 2.04 -10.30 0.75
CA PRO A 155 1.23 -11.51 0.71
C PRO A 155 0.61 -11.72 -0.68
N LYS A 156 0.44 -12.99 -1.08
CA LYS A 156 -0.17 -13.35 -2.35
C LYS A 156 -1.56 -12.74 -2.53
N ASN A 157 -1.85 -12.22 -3.74
CA ASN A 157 -3.16 -11.65 -4.09
C ASN A 157 -3.59 -10.51 -3.14
N VAL A 158 -2.70 -9.58 -2.83
CA VAL A 158 -3.05 -8.30 -2.21
C VAL A 158 -3.51 -7.36 -3.31
N ASP A 159 -4.74 -6.86 -3.18
CA ASP A 159 -5.39 -6.03 -4.18
C ASP A 159 -6.38 -5.07 -3.53
N LYS A 160 -6.41 -3.81 -3.97
CA LYS A 160 -7.28 -2.78 -3.40
C LYS A 160 -8.75 -3.11 -3.59
N ALA A 161 -9.16 -3.59 -4.76
CA ALA A 161 -10.56 -3.94 -5.04
C ALA A 161 -11.03 -5.09 -4.16
N ALA A 162 -10.25 -6.18 -4.09
CA ALA A 162 -10.61 -7.34 -3.27
C ALA A 162 -10.81 -6.98 -1.80
N SER A 163 -10.00 -6.05 -1.29
CA SER A 163 -10.10 -5.57 0.11
C SER A 163 -11.27 -4.61 0.30
N LEU A 164 -11.54 -3.73 -0.67
CA LEU A 164 -12.72 -2.85 -0.68
C LEU A 164 -14.01 -3.66 -0.68
N LEU A 165 -14.12 -4.70 -1.53
CA LEU A 165 -15.29 -5.57 -1.56
C LEU A 165 -15.56 -6.26 -0.21
N LYS A 166 -14.51 -6.69 0.50
CA LYS A 166 -14.64 -7.23 1.87
C LYS A 166 -15.13 -6.18 2.84
N LEU A 167 -14.59 -4.96 2.77
CA LEU A 167 -15.03 -3.84 3.58
C LEU A 167 -16.51 -3.54 3.32
N LEU A 168 -16.90 -3.35 2.05
CA LEU A 168 -18.28 -3.05 1.66
C LEU A 168 -19.24 -4.12 2.19
N THR A 169 -18.95 -5.40 1.97
CA THR A 169 -19.74 -6.50 2.51
C THR A 169 -19.90 -6.40 4.03
N SER A 170 -18.82 -6.08 4.76
CA SER A 170 -18.83 -6.00 6.23
C SER A 170 -19.69 -4.86 6.78
N ILE A 171 -19.93 -3.83 5.97
CA ILE A 171 -20.74 -2.65 6.33
C ILE A 171 -22.10 -2.61 5.60
N GLY A 172 -22.47 -3.69 4.90
CA GLY A 172 -23.77 -3.85 4.24
C GLY A 172 -23.92 -3.03 2.95
N LEU A 173 -22.82 -2.73 2.27
CA LEU A 173 -22.79 -2.01 0.98
C LEU A 173 -22.32 -2.94 -0.15
N THR A 174 -22.58 -2.52 -1.39
CA THR A 174 -22.17 -3.20 -2.62
C THR A 174 -21.18 -2.36 -3.42
N ALA A 175 -20.58 -2.95 -4.44
CA ALA A 175 -19.69 -2.24 -5.34
C ALA A 175 -20.41 -1.12 -6.11
N ASP A 176 -21.68 -1.32 -6.45
CA ASP A 176 -22.51 -0.33 -7.17
C ASP A 176 -22.73 0.97 -6.38
N GLU A 177 -22.57 0.91 -5.05
CA GLU A 177 -22.69 2.06 -4.14
C GLU A 177 -21.33 2.73 -3.87
N MET A 178 -20.26 2.32 -4.57
CA MET A 178 -18.91 2.81 -4.37
C MET A 178 -18.48 3.73 -5.51
N ILE A 179 -17.92 4.90 -5.14
CA ILE A 179 -17.17 5.77 -6.05
C ILE A 179 -15.70 5.64 -5.71
N CYS A 180 -14.85 5.34 -6.67
CA CYS A 180 -13.40 5.25 -6.51
C CYS A 180 -12.70 6.30 -7.37
N CYS A 181 -11.78 7.08 -6.78
CA CYS A 181 -10.87 7.95 -7.50
C CYS A 181 -9.44 7.40 -7.39
N GLY A 182 -8.71 7.40 -8.50
CA GLY A 182 -7.32 6.93 -8.51
C GLY A 182 -6.53 7.43 -9.71
N ASP A 183 -5.20 7.22 -9.69
CA ASP A 183 -4.29 7.68 -10.73
C ASP A 183 -3.23 6.64 -11.12
N GLY A 184 -2.93 5.69 -10.25
CA GLY A 184 -1.88 4.69 -10.43
C GLY A 184 -2.39 3.33 -10.92
N TYR A 185 -1.48 2.51 -11.45
CA TYR A 185 -1.81 1.13 -11.86
C TYR A 185 -2.36 0.26 -10.71
N ASN A 186 -1.98 0.54 -9.47
CA ASN A 186 -2.50 -0.14 -8.28
C ASN A 186 -3.94 0.28 -7.92
N ASP A 187 -4.51 1.28 -8.61
CA ASP A 187 -5.90 1.71 -8.48
C ASP A 187 -6.81 1.08 -9.53
N LEU A 188 -6.24 0.49 -10.59
CA LEU A 188 -6.98 0.03 -11.75
C LEU A 188 -8.12 -0.92 -11.37
N THR A 189 -7.83 -1.94 -10.57
CA THR A 189 -8.83 -2.93 -10.16
C THR A 189 -9.97 -2.33 -9.33
N MET A 190 -9.68 -1.36 -8.46
CA MET A 190 -10.75 -0.71 -7.69
C MET A 190 -11.60 0.23 -8.57
N ILE A 191 -11.01 0.88 -9.57
CA ILE A 191 -11.71 1.71 -10.55
C ILE A 191 -12.65 0.83 -11.39
N GLU A 192 -12.17 -0.28 -11.93
CA GLU A 192 -12.98 -1.22 -12.72
C GLU A 192 -14.09 -1.92 -11.91
N THR A 193 -13.95 -1.99 -10.58
CA THR A 193 -14.91 -2.68 -9.70
C THR A 193 -15.99 -1.74 -9.14
N ALA A 194 -15.73 -0.45 -9.07
CA ALA A 194 -16.64 0.53 -8.48
C ALA A 194 -17.89 0.74 -9.34
N GLY A 195 -19.01 1.11 -8.72
CA GLY A 195 -20.21 1.59 -9.43
C GLY A 195 -19.95 2.88 -10.23
N LEU A 196 -18.96 3.69 -9.80
CA LEU A 196 -18.37 4.78 -10.56
C LEU A 196 -16.87 4.81 -10.35
N GLY A 197 -16.13 4.35 -11.36
CA GLY A 197 -14.68 4.39 -11.39
C GLY A 197 -14.18 5.70 -12.02
N VAL A 198 -13.41 6.48 -11.27
CA VAL A 198 -12.92 7.80 -11.68
C VAL A 198 -11.42 7.81 -11.79
N ALA A 199 -10.89 8.16 -12.95
CA ALA A 199 -9.48 8.46 -13.14
C ALA A 199 -9.20 9.95 -12.92
N MET A 200 -8.11 10.28 -12.24
CA MET A 200 -7.59 11.63 -12.21
C MET A 200 -7.06 12.03 -13.60
N GLU A 201 -7.06 13.31 -13.95
CA GLU A 201 -6.53 13.78 -15.24
C GLU A 201 -5.04 13.42 -15.43
N ASN A 202 -4.27 13.46 -14.33
CA ASN A 202 -2.86 13.05 -14.29
C ASN A 202 -2.65 11.53 -14.18
N ALA A 203 -3.72 10.71 -14.26
CA ALA A 203 -3.62 9.26 -14.13
C ALA A 203 -2.87 8.61 -15.30
N GLN A 204 -2.34 7.42 -15.03
CA GLN A 204 -1.71 6.58 -16.06
C GLN A 204 -2.66 6.29 -17.23
N PRO A 205 -2.16 6.21 -18.48
CA PRO A 205 -3.03 6.07 -19.66
C PRO A 205 -4.05 4.94 -19.56
N LEU A 206 -3.64 3.75 -19.10
CA LEU A 206 -4.53 2.61 -18.95
C LEU A 206 -5.61 2.84 -17.86
N VAL A 207 -5.29 3.54 -16.80
CA VAL A 207 -6.26 3.89 -15.73
C VAL A 207 -7.33 4.83 -16.29
N ARG A 208 -6.92 5.82 -17.09
CA ARG A 208 -7.86 6.74 -17.78
C ARG A 208 -8.73 6.02 -18.80
N GLU A 209 -8.18 5.03 -19.53
CA GLU A 209 -8.93 4.22 -20.50
C GLU A 209 -10.03 3.38 -19.85
N LYS A 210 -9.79 2.87 -18.64
CA LYS A 210 -10.68 1.94 -17.93
C LYS A 210 -11.67 2.62 -17.01
N ALA A 211 -11.52 3.91 -16.75
CA ALA A 211 -12.42 4.65 -15.88
C ALA A 211 -13.73 5.02 -16.59
N ASP A 212 -14.82 5.07 -15.83
CA ASP A 212 -16.13 5.56 -16.29
C ASP A 212 -16.12 7.08 -16.48
N PHE A 213 -15.30 7.78 -15.67
CA PHE A 213 -15.22 9.23 -15.70
C PHE A 213 -13.77 9.71 -15.49
N ILE A 214 -13.37 10.78 -16.19
CA ILE A 214 -12.09 11.43 -15.96
C ILE A 214 -12.36 12.78 -15.28
N THR A 215 -11.86 12.94 -14.07
CA THR A 215 -11.96 14.18 -13.31
C THR A 215 -10.76 15.08 -13.60
N LYS A 216 -10.66 16.23 -12.88
CA LYS A 216 -9.52 17.14 -12.94
C LYS A 216 -8.26 16.51 -12.33
N SER A 217 -7.12 17.18 -12.49
CA SER A 217 -5.85 16.74 -11.90
C SER A 217 -5.86 16.80 -10.36
N ASN A 218 -4.85 16.20 -9.76
CA ASN A 218 -4.60 16.34 -8.31
C ASN A 218 -4.27 17.79 -7.90
N ASP A 219 -3.78 18.62 -8.84
CA ASP A 219 -3.46 20.03 -8.59
C ASP A 219 -4.67 20.96 -8.78
N ASP A 220 -5.76 20.46 -9.37
CA ASP A 220 -6.97 21.20 -9.70
C ASP A 220 -8.22 20.69 -8.95
N ASP A 221 -8.03 20.16 -7.73
CA ASP A 221 -9.10 19.69 -6.85
C ASP A 221 -10.01 18.60 -7.48
N GLY A 222 -9.42 17.66 -8.24
CA GLY A 222 -10.18 16.65 -8.97
C GLY A 222 -11.12 15.80 -8.13
N VAL A 223 -10.70 15.42 -6.90
CA VAL A 223 -11.58 14.66 -5.98
C VAL A 223 -12.75 15.53 -5.50
N LEU A 224 -12.51 16.80 -5.19
CA LEU A 224 -13.59 17.73 -4.83
C LEU A 224 -14.59 17.90 -5.98
N TYR A 225 -14.10 17.98 -7.21
CA TYR A 225 -14.96 18.04 -8.39
C TYR A 225 -15.89 16.82 -8.49
N VAL A 226 -15.40 15.61 -8.21
CA VAL A 226 -16.23 14.39 -8.17
C VAL A 226 -17.29 14.47 -7.08
N ILE A 227 -16.94 14.93 -5.87
CA ILE A 227 -17.87 15.11 -4.77
C ILE A 227 -19.00 16.09 -5.18
N ASP A 228 -18.64 17.21 -5.81
CA ASP A 228 -19.58 18.24 -6.23
C ASP A 228 -20.52 17.75 -7.35
N GLN A 229 -20.05 16.86 -8.23
CA GLN A 229 -20.86 16.36 -9.35
C GLN A 229 -21.76 15.18 -8.98
N PHE A 230 -21.34 14.31 -8.08
CA PHE A 230 -22.00 13.01 -7.88
C PHE A 230 -22.49 12.77 -6.44
N MET A 231 -22.12 13.62 -5.46
CA MET A 231 -22.43 13.40 -4.05
C MET A 231 -23.18 14.57 -3.37
N ARG A 232 -23.34 15.69 -4.06
CA ARG A 232 -24.18 16.82 -3.56
C ARG A 232 -25.53 16.75 -4.22
N ASP A 233 -26.56 16.66 -3.38
CA ASP A 233 -27.98 16.89 -3.75
C ASP A 233 -28.26 18.37 -3.97
#